data_49225cac98e336c652641b6f468ebc02
#
_entry.id   49225cac98e336c652641b6f468ebc02
#
_cell.length_a   1.000
_cell.length_b   1.000
_cell.length_c   1.000
_cell.angle_alpha   90.00
_cell.angle_beta   90.00
_cell.angle_gamma   90.00
#
_symmetry.space_group_name_H-M   'P 1'
#
loop_
_entity.id
_entity.type
_entity.pdbx_description
1 polymer ?
#
loop_
_entity_poly.entity_id
_entity_poly.type
_entity_poly.pdbx_seq_one_letter_code
_entity_poly.pdbx_strand_id
1 'polypeptide(L)'
;MTTSPDFSLGAWYAGDLGQALETAEAEGLRDVTGRLFGQVLLQLGCARQRDVIHRTGFVYRLIVDTDAFDTGEGAFRGQAHCMPIATSSVCAVILNHALDFEQDPHAVLREATRMLKDDGYLIIVGFNPRSLWGLRRLLPLGQDRGPWRARFISTSRLKDWLGLLDYAVLNERHVFYRPPLEGGGLRGRLMGRLRWMERWGQRLGLGMGGVYLLAARRRTAPMTPAKPRWRPRPALAAGALAGPAARARRDDRALPETRHD
;
A
#
# COMPACT_ATOMS: atom_id res chain seq x y z
N MET A 1 -10.01 -20.92 -14.25
CA MET A 1 -9.67 -22.32 -13.91
C MET A 1 -9.29 -22.34 -12.46
N THR A 2 -10.13 -22.95 -11.67
CA THR A 2 -10.16 -23.01 -10.22
C THR A 2 -8.89 -23.60 -9.63
N THR A 3 -8.38 -22.96 -8.59
CA THR A 3 -7.44 -23.53 -7.63
C THR A 3 -7.85 -24.97 -7.32
N SER A 4 -6.97 -25.93 -7.52
CA SER A 4 -7.25 -27.35 -7.23
C SER A 4 -7.80 -27.46 -5.80
N PRO A 5 -8.86 -28.25 -5.55
CA PRO A 5 -9.56 -28.29 -4.27
C PRO A 5 -8.73 -28.86 -3.10
N ASP A 6 -7.48 -29.26 -3.32
CA ASP A 6 -6.72 -30.08 -2.38
C ASP A 6 -5.76 -29.32 -1.45
N PHE A 7 -5.54 -28.01 -1.61
CA PHE A 7 -4.66 -27.26 -0.73
C PHE A 7 -5.27 -25.94 -0.30
N SER A 8 -5.37 -25.78 1.01
CA SER A 8 -5.71 -24.53 1.67
C SER A 8 -4.52 -24.08 2.54
N LEU A 9 -4.07 -22.85 2.34
CA LEU A 9 -3.06 -22.23 3.18
C LEU A 9 -3.59 -22.07 4.61
N GLY A 10 -4.86 -21.73 4.77
CA GLY A 10 -5.53 -21.63 6.06
C GLY A 10 -5.48 -22.94 6.85
N ALA A 11 -5.72 -24.09 6.19
CA ALA A 11 -5.61 -25.40 6.81
C ALA A 11 -4.17 -25.73 7.21
N TRP A 12 -3.20 -25.35 6.38
CA TRP A 12 -1.79 -25.57 6.69
C TRP A 12 -1.32 -24.79 7.94
N TYR A 13 -1.84 -23.58 8.15
CA TYR A 13 -1.56 -22.80 9.35
C TYR A 13 -2.05 -23.46 10.65
N ALA A 14 -2.95 -24.44 10.59
CA ALA A 14 -3.39 -25.20 11.77
C ALA A 14 -2.30 -26.13 12.33
N GLY A 15 -1.26 -26.47 11.56
CA GLY A 15 -0.12 -27.26 12.02
C GLY A 15 0.88 -26.45 12.86
N ASP A 16 1.74 -27.14 13.62
CA ASP A 16 2.72 -26.51 14.53
C ASP A 16 3.62 -25.49 13.84
N LEU A 17 4.13 -25.83 12.65
CA LEU A 17 4.97 -24.93 11.86
C LEU A 17 4.16 -23.71 11.35
N GLY A 18 2.93 -23.95 10.91
CA GLY A 18 2.01 -22.91 10.46
C GLY A 18 1.67 -21.93 11.57
N GLN A 19 1.32 -22.42 12.77
CA GLN A 19 1.02 -21.56 13.92
C GLN A 19 2.23 -20.72 14.36
N ALA A 20 3.43 -21.30 14.32
CA ALA A 20 4.64 -20.57 14.64
C ALA A 20 4.93 -19.47 13.60
N LEU A 21 4.65 -19.73 12.31
CA LEU A 21 4.76 -18.76 11.25
C LEU A 21 3.70 -17.65 11.40
N GLU A 22 2.44 -18.01 11.61
CA GLU A 22 1.33 -17.07 11.84
C GLU A 22 1.65 -16.09 12.98
N THR A 23 2.23 -16.61 14.09
CA THR A 23 2.65 -15.76 15.21
C THR A 23 3.70 -14.73 14.79
N ALA A 24 4.72 -15.14 14.05
CA ALA A 24 5.78 -14.25 13.58
C ALA A 24 5.28 -13.21 12.59
N GLU A 25 4.38 -13.59 11.69
CA GLU A 25 3.72 -12.68 10.74
C GLU A 25 2.81 -11.68 11.47
N ALA A 26 2.04 -12.15 12.46
CA ALA A 26 1.18 -11.31 13.26
C ALA A 26 1.99 -10.25 14.04
N GLU A 27 3.14 -10.61 14.59
CA GLU A 27 4.07 -9.67 15.23
C GLU A 27 4.61 -8.65 14.20
N GLY A 28 5.07 -9.12 13.05
CA GLY A 28 5.55 -8.26 11.97
C GLY A 28 4.48 -7.31 11.45
N LEU A 29 3.24 -7.78 11.26
CA LEU A 29 2.11 -6.96 10.84
C LEU A 29 1.74 -5.90 11.88
N ARG A 30 1.74 -6.24 13.19
CA ARG A 30 1.49 -5.26 14.26
C ARG A 30 2.48 -4.11 14.20
N ASP A 31 3.76 -4.41 14.00
CA ASP A 31 4.82 -3.39 13.93
C ASP A 31 4.65 -2.47 12.72
N VAL A 32 4.23 -3.03 11.58
CA VAL A 32 4.03 -2.27 10.33
C VAL A 32 2.73 -1.47 10.39
N THR A 33 1.64 -2.08 10.88
CA THR A 33 0.30 -1.47 10.86
C THR A 33 0.01 -0.59 12.08
N GLY A 34 0.74 -0.76 13.17
CA GLY A 34 0.48 -0.07 14.45
C GLY A 34 0.58 1.46 14.39
N ARG A 35 1.20 2.01 13.33
CA ARG A 35 1.30 3.45 13.08
C ARG A 35 0.37 3.94 11.99
N LEU A 36 -0.39 3.03 11.39
CA LEU A 36 -1.31 3.35 10.30
C LEU A 36 -2.71 3.56 10.87
N PHE A 37 -3.38 4.53 10.32
CA PHE A 37 -4.77 4.85 10.67
C PHE A 37 -5.53 5.33 9.44
N GLY A 38 -6.84 5.23 9.49
CA GLY A 38 -7.67 5.64 8.37
C GLY A 38 -9.12 5.16 8.49
N GLN A 39 -9.88 5.33 7.44
CA GLN A 39 -11.28 4.90 7.42
C GLN A 39 -11.41 3.40 7.12
N VAL A 40 -10.87 2.96 6.00
CA VAL A 40 -11.07 1.60 5.49
C VAL A 40 -9.74 0.91 5.30
N LEU A 41 -9.60 -0.26 5.93
CA LEU A 41 -8.54 -1.23 5.71
C LEU A 41 -9.13 -2.45 5.03
N LEU A 42 -8.48 -2.94 4.00
CA LEU A 42 -8.82 -4.17 3.29
C LEU A 42 -7.69 -5.18 3.44
N GLN A 43 -7.99 -6.39 3.90
CA GLN A 43 -7.08 -7.54 3.82
C GLN A 43 -7.55 -8.46 2.71
N LEU A 44 -6.64 -8.85 1.82
CA LEU A 44 -6.85 -9.83 0.76
C LEU A 44 -5.90 -11.02 0.95
N GLY A 45 -6.37 -12.22 0.70
CA GLY A 45 -5.60 -13.45 0.76
C GLY A 45 -6.00 -14.31 1.96
N CYS A 46 -5.03 -14.87 2.67
CA CYS A 46 -5.30 -15.70 3.83
C CYS A 46 -5.87 -14.87 4.99
N ALA A 47 -7.06 -15.26 5.47
CA ALA A 47 -7.82 -14.50 6.48
C ALA A 47 -7.42 -14.78 7.94
N ARG A 48 -6.25 -15.37 8.19
CA ARG A 48 -5.86 -15.84 9.54
C ARG A 48 -5.62 -14.71 10.53
N GLN A 49 -4.82 -13.76 10.31
CA GLN A 49 -4.37 -12.77 11.30
C GLN A 49 -5.43 -11.68 11.65
N ARG A 50 -6.69 -12.09 11.82
CA ARG A 50 -7.84 -11.20 12.10
C ARG A 50 -7.62 -10.34 13.33
N ASP A 51 -7.09 -10.92 14.42
CA ASP A 51 -6.86 -10.20 15.68
C ASP A 51 -5.91 -9.01 15.52
N VAL A 52 -4.92 -9.13 14.63
CA VAL A 52 -4.01 -8.02 14.32
C VAL A 52 -4.77 -6.93 13.60
N ILE A 53 -5.57 -7.29 12.60
CA ILE A 53 -6.36 -6.37 11.80
C ILE A 53 -7.39 -5.63 12.66
N HIS A 54 -8.04 -6.33 13.59
CA HIS A 54 -9.01 -5.72 14.50
C HIS A 54 -8.41 -4.70 15.48
N ARG A 55 -7.11 -4.77 15.74
CA ARG A 55 -6.39 -3.84 16.64
C ARG A 55 -5.75 -2.67 15.92
N THR A 56 -5.96 -2.51 14.62
CA THR A 56 -5.43 -1.38 13.86
C THR A 56 -6.25 -0.12 14.06
N GLY A 57 -5.67 1.04 13.80
CA GLY A 57 -6.31 2.35 13.90
C GLY A 57 -7.31 2.68 12.77
N PHE A 58 -7.90 1.66 12.12
CA PHE A 58 -8.89 1.84 11.06
C PHE A 58 -10.31 1.67 11.59
N VAL A 59 -11.26 2.47 11.06
CA VAL A 59 -12.67 2.43 11.47
C VAL A 59 -13.35 1.17 10.92
N TYR A 60 -13.22 0.94 9.62
CA TYR A 60 -13.79 -0.21 8.93
C TYR A 60 -12.68 -1.16 8.49
N ARG A 61 -12.88 -2.44 8.71
CA ARG A 61 -11.94 -3.51 8.39
C ARG A 61 -12.67 -4.58 7.59
N LEU A 62 -12.25 -4.75 6.34
CA LEU A 62 -12.78 -5.73 5.43
C LEU A 62 -11.75 -6.83 5.24
N ILE A 63 -12.17 -8.07 5.38
CA ILE A 63 -11.33 -9.24 5.17
C ILE A 63 -11.94 -10.05 4.05
N VAL A 64 -11.17 -10.25 2.98
CA VAL A 64 -11.56 -11.08 1.85
C VAL A 64 -10.62 -12.26 1.79
N ASP A 65 -11.17 -13.43 2.04
CA ASP A 65 -10.45 -14.69 1.91
C ASP A 65 -10.48 -15.17 0.45
N THR A 66 -9.29 -15.39 -0.09
CA THR A 66 -9.13 -16.01 -1.42
C THR A 66 -9.00 -17.52 -1.31
N ASP A 67 -8.83 -18.03 -0.09
CA ASP A 67 -8.74 -19.45 0.23
C ASP A 67 -10.12 -20.00 0.66
N ALA A 68 -10.44 -21.21 0.27
CA ALA A 68 -11.75 -21.82 0.50
C ALA A 68 -12.00 -22.31 1.93
N PHE A 69 -11.02 -22.14 2.85
CA PHE A 69 -10.98 -22.93 4.07
C PHE A 69 -11.89 -22.42 5.19
N ASP A 70 -11.93 -21.15 5.49
CA ASP A 70 -12.76 -20.64 6.59
C ASP A 70 -13.04 -19.16 6.46
N THR A 71 -14.25 -18.85 6.10
CA THR A 71 -14.75 -17.48 6.09
C THR A 71 -15.35 -17.04 7.40
N GLY A 72 -14.87 -17.44 8.57
CA GLY A 72 -15.44 -17.01 9.86
C GLY A 72 -16.16 -15.65 9.86
N GLU A 73 -16.82 -15.27 10.89
CA GLU A 73 -17.62 -14.04 10.92
C GLU A 73 -16.88 -12.81 10.39
N GLY A 74 -17.48 -12.10 9.43
CA GLY A 74 -16.96 -10.85 8.87
C GLY A 74 -15.95 -10.98 7.73
N ALA A 75 -15.66 -12.19 7.22
CA ALA A 75 -14.89 -12.37 6.01
C ALA A 75 -15.78 -12.69 4.81
N PHE A 76 -15.40 -12.14 3.66
CA PHE A 76 -16.07 -12.41 2.38
C PHE A 76 -15.17 -13.28 1.52
N ARG A 77 -15.78 -14.09 0.68
CA ARG A 77 -15.03 -14.83 -0.35
C ARG A 77 -14.92 -13.99 -1.61
N GLY A 78 -13.72 -13.90 -2.18
CA GLY A 78 -13.51 -13.10 -3.40
C GLY A 78 -12.26 -13.51 -4.16
N GLN A 79 -12.15 -13.03 -5.38
CA GLN A 79 -10.95 -13.19 -6.22
C GLN A 79 -10.09 -11.93 -6.09
N ALA A 80 -8.83 -12.08 -5.70
CA ALA A 80 -7.95 -10.94 -5.41
C ALA A 80 -7.73 -9.99 -6.61
N HIS A 81 -7.89 -10.49 -7.83
CA HIS A 81 -7.72 -9.72 -9.07
C HIS A 81 -8.99 -9.03 -9.58
N CYS A 82 -10.16 -9.28 -8.93
CA CYS A 82 -11.45 -8.68 -9.32
C CYS A 82 -12.34 -8.47 -8.10
N MET A 83 -12.29 -7.29 -7.52
CA MET A 83 -12.98 -6.95 -6.28
C MET A 83 -14.14 -5.99 -6.50
N PRO A 84 -15.34 -6.23 -5.92
CA PRO A 84 -16.48 -5.34 -6.02
C PRO A 84 -16.33 -4.12 -5.07
N ILE A 85 -15.17 -3.47 -5.12
CA ILE A 85 -14.82 -2.32 -4.29
C ILE A 85 -14.58 -1.12 -5.20
N ALA A 86 -15.10 0.03 -4.81
CA ALA A 86 -14.96 1.26 -5.59
C ALA A 86 -13.50 1.70 -5.71
N THR A 87 -13.19 2.36 -6.82
CA THR A 87 -11.86 2.96 -7.06
C THR A 87 -11.58 4.04 -6.02
N SER A 88 -10.33 4.12 -5.55
CA SER A 88 -9.84 5.14 -4.60
C SER A 88 -10.69 5.25 -3.33
N SER A 89 -11.17 4.12 -2.79
CA SER A 89 -12.04 4.09 -1.60
C SER A 89 -11.37 3.57 -0.34
N VAL A 90 -10.27 2.83 -0.47
CA VAL A 90 -9.57 2.15 0.63
C VAL A 90 -8.31 2.91 1.03
N CYS A 91 -8.08 3.08 2.34
CA CYS A 91 -6.91 3.79 2.85
C CYS A 91 -5.67 2.88 2.97
N ALA A 92 -5.88 1.59 3.24
CA ALA A 92 -4.79 0.61 3.29
C ALA A 92 -5.26 -0.75 2.76
N VAL A 93 -4.38 -1.42 2.01
CA VAL A 93 -4.58 -2.80 1.53
C VAL A 93 -3.47 -3.67 2.06
N ILE A 94 -3.81 -4.81 2.65
CA ILE A 94 -2.89 -5.86 3.06
C ILE A 94 -3.09 -7.05 2.13
N LEU A 95 -2.04 -7.40 1.38
CA LEU A 95 -1.98 -8.61 0.55
C LEU A 95 -1.27 -9.70 1.37
N ASN A 96 -2.06 -10.53 2.03
CA ASN A 96 -1.55 -11.60 2.89
C ASN A 96 -1.41 -12.89 2.11
N HIS A 97 -0.21 -13.17 1.58
CA HIS A 97 0.10 -14.27 0.65
C HIS A 97 -0.77 -14.29 -0.61
N ALA A 98 -1.50 -13.22 -0.88
CA ALA A 98 -2.37 -13.14 -2.04
C ALA A 98 -1.59 -13.21 -3.37
N LEU A 99 -0.37 -12.68 -3.42
CA LEU A 99 0.47 -12.71 -4.61
C LEU A 99 1.13 -14.08 -4.85
N ASP A 100 1.33 -14.85 -3.78
CA ASP A 100 2.09 -16.09 -3.82
C ASP A 100 1.31 -17.24 -4.49
N PHE A 101 -0.03 -17.20 -4.40
CA PHE A 101 -0.91 -18.26 -4.90
C PHE A 101 -1.70 -17.87 -6.15
N GLU A 102 -1.69 -16.61 -6.54
CA GLU A 102 -2.37 -16.15 -7.75
C GLU A 102 -1.58 -16.43 -9.03
N GLN A 103 -2.31 -16.70 -10.11
CA GLN A 103 -1.72 -16.95 -11.42
C GLN A 103 -1.12 -15.68 -12.02
N ASP A 104 -1.81 -14.54 -11.88
CA ASP A 104 -1.35 -13.23 -12.30
C ASP A 104 -1.20 -12.27 -11.10
N PRO A 105 -0.03 -12.27 -10.43
CA PRO A 105 0.24 -11.33 -9.34
C PRO A 105 0.15 -9.85 -9.74
N HIS A 106 0.39 -9.55 -11.03
CA HIS A 106 0.28 -8.18 -11.53
C HIS A 106 -1.16 -7.71 -11.60
N ALA A 107 -2.11 -8.61 -11.93
CA ALA A 107 -3.53 -8.27 -11.88
C ALA A 107 -3.96 -7.92 -10.47
N VAL A 108 -3.51 -8.68 -9.46
CA VAL A 108 -3.79 -8.39 -8.04
C VAL A 108 -3.21 -7.04 -7.62
N LEU A 109 -1.97 -6.73 -8.01
CA LEU A 109 -1.34 -5.44 -7.69
C LEU A 109 -2.06 -4.27 -8.36
N ARG A 110 -2.49 -4.42 -9.62
CA ARG A 110 -3.27 -3.39 -10.33
C ARG A 110 -4.62 -3.18 -9.64
N GLU A 111 -5.28 -4.26 -9.24
CA GLU A 111 -6.57 -4.18 -8.54
C GLU A 111 -6.44 -3.53 -7.16
N ALA A 112 -5.42 -3.91 -6.39
CA ALA A 112 -5.10 -3.25 -5.12
C ALA A 112 -4.83 -1.75 -5.32
N THR A 113 -4.06 -1.38 -6.36
CA THR A 113 -3.78 0.02 -6.72
C THR A 113 -5.03 0.78 -7.12
N ARG A 114 -5.96 0.15 -7.84
CA ARG A 114 -7.23 0.75 -8.22
C ARG A 114 -8.08 1.12 -6.99
N MET A 115 -8.15 0.22 -6.02
CA MET A 115 -8.94 0.41 -4.81
C MET A 115 -8.32 1.41 -3.83
N LEU A 116 -6.99 1.53 -3.81
CA LEU A 116 -6.28 2.42 -2.90
C LEU A 116 -6.51 3.89 -3.25
N LYS A 117 -6.74 4.68 -2.21
CA LYS A 117 -6.71 6.15 -2.29
C LYS A 117 -5.31 6.63 -2.65
N ASP A 118 -5.25 7.85 -3.15
CA ASP A 118 -3.99 8.57 -3.23
C ASP A 118 -3.39 8.68 -1.83
N ASP A 119 -2.08 8.52 -1.72
CA ASP A 119 -1.37 8.38 -0.43
C ASP A 119 -1.73 7.14 0.41
N GLY A 120 -2.47 6.18 -0.14
CA GLY A 120 -2.81 4.92 0.51
C GLY A 120 -1.62 4.01 0.75
N TYR A 121 -1.77 3.12 1.72
CA TYR A 121 -0.73 2.15 2.12
C TYR A 121 -0.99 0.78 1.53
N LEU A 122 0.03 0.19 0.94
CA LEU A 122 0.03 -1.19 0.47
C LEU A 122 1.02 -2.00 1.31
N ILE A 123 0.53 -3.02 2.00
CA ILE A 123 1.33 -3.94 2.79
C ILE A 123 1.29 -5.31 2.12
N ILE A 124 2.44 -5.90 1.85
CA ILE A 124 2.56 -7.19 1.18
C ILE A 124 3.29 -8.15 2.09
N VAL A 125 2.67 -9.29 2.36
CA VAL A 125 3.25 -10.43 3.06
C VAL A 125 3.45 -11.52 2.04
N GLY A 126 4.65 -12.08 1.95
CA GLY A 126 4.96 -13.13 0.98
C GLY A 126 6.17 -13.98 1.36
N PHE A 127 6.27 -15.16 0.74
CA PHE A 127 7.37 -16.09 0.96
C PHE A 127 8.65 -15.63 0.27
N ASN A 128 9.78 -15.74 0.99
CA ASN A 128 11.07 -15.27 0.50
C ASN A 128 11.83 -16.41 -0.23
N PRO A 129 12.12 -16.25 -1.53
CA PRO A 129 12.88 -17.27 -2.27
C PRO A 129 14.34 -17.38 -1.83
N ARG A 130 14.90 -16.35 -1.19
CA ARG A 130 16.31 -16.30 -0.72
C ARG A 130 16.48 -16.81 0.70
N SER A 131 15.51 -17.54 1.22
CA SER A 131 15.50 -18.10 2.58
C SER A 131 15.73 -19.61 2.55
N LEU A 132 15.85 -20.19 3.75
CA LEU A 132 15.82 -21.65 3.92
C LEU A 132 14.51 -22.27 3.40
N TRP A 133 13.42 -21.49 3.41
CA TRP A 133 12.14 -21.87 2.83
C TRP A 133 12.20 -21.94 1.31
N GLY A 134 12.84 -20.97 0.68
CA GLY A 134 13.10 -20.99 -0.76
C GLY A 134 13.98 -22.17 -1.18
N LEU A 135 15.02 -22.47 -0.38
CA LEU A 135 15.87 -23.62 -0.61
C LEU A 135 15.09 -24.96 -0.46
N ARG A 136 14.25 -25.09 0.56
CA ARG A 136 13.37 -26.27 0.75
C ARG A 136 12.45 -26.50 -0.45
N ARG A 137 11.95 -25.43 -1.07
CA ARG A 137 11.10 -25.52 -2.27
C ARG A 137 11.84 -26.13 -3.47
N LEU A 138 13.16 -25.95 -3.58
CA LEU A 138 13.95 -26.51 -4.68
C LEU A 138 14.20 -28.02 -4.50
N LEU A 139 13.99 -28.56 -3.30
CA LEU A 139 14.15 -29.98 -3.03
C LEU A 139 12.88 -30.73 -3.45
N PRO A 140 12.96 -31.89 -4.13
CA PRO A 140 11.79 -32.67 -4.61
C PRO A 140 11.10 -33.43 -3.45
N LEU A 141 10.97 -32.81 -2.29
CA LEU A 141 10.44 -33.41 -1.09
C LEU A 141 9.01 -32.87 -0.82
N GLY A 142 8.01 -33.43 -1.50
CA GLY A 142 6.61 -33.07 -1.26
C GLY A 142 6.25 -31.64 -1.68
N GLN A 143 6.63 -31.23 -2.88
CA GLN A 143 6.33 -29.91 -3.44
C GLN A 143 4.82 -29.64 -3.58
N ASP A 144 4.02 -30.70 -3.64
CA ASP A 144 2.57 -30.61 -3.81
C ASP A 144 1.81 -30.30 -2.51
N ARG A 145 2.50 -30.25 -1.39
CA ARG A 145 1.91 -30.04 -0.05
C ARG A 145 2.39 -28.72 0.56
N GLY A 146 1.49 -28.01 1.21
CA GLY A 146 1.84 -26.81 1.98
C GLY A 146 2.22 -25.59 1.13
N PRO A 147 2.94 -24.62 1.70
CA PRO A 147 3.31 -23.37 1.06
C PRO A 147 4.30 -23.53 -0.09
N TRP A 148 4.84 -24.75 -0.32
CA TRP A 148 5.81 -25.03 -1.38
C TRP A 148 5.20 -24.91 -2.79
N ARG A 149 3.88 -24.96 -2.91
CA ARG A 149 3.15 -24.69 -4.16
C ARG A 149 3.15 -23.20 -4.53
N ALA A 150 3.36 -22.34 -3.56
CA ALA A 150 3.36 -20.91 -3.74
C ALA A 150 4.45 -20.45 -4.72
N ARG A 151 4.19 -19.37 -5.41
CA ARG A 151 5.18 -18.65 -6.23
C ARG A 151 5.96 -17.71 -5.33
N PHE A 152 7.14 -18.10 -4.90
CA PHE A 152 8.00 -17.24 -4.09
C PHE A 152 8.52 -16.07 -4.91
N ILE A 153 8.06 -14.87 -4.63
CA ILE A 153 8.42 -13.64 -5.34
C ILE A 153 9.51 -12.93 -4.53
N SER A 154 10.63 -12.57 -5.16
CA SER A 154 11.68 -11.84 -4.46
C SER A 154 11.28 -10.39 -4.18
N THR A 155 11.72 -9.86 -3.05
CA THR A 155 11.49 -8.45 -2.68
C THR A 155 12.05 -7.47 -3.70
N SER A 156 13.17 -7.81 -4.36
CA SER A 156 13.73 -6.99 -5.44
C SER A 156 12.76 -6.87 -6.62
N ARG A 157 12.24 -8.00 -7.13
CA ARG A 157 11.26 -8.00 -8.21
C ARG A 157 9.97 -7.24 -7.82
N LEU A 158 9.54 -7.43 -6.57
CA LEU A 158 8.36 -6.74 -6.08
C LEU A 158 8.56 -5.22 -6.00
N LYS A 159 9.75 -4.77 -5.58
CA LYS A 159 10.11 -3.35 -5.58
C LYS A 159 10.13 -2.75 -6.99
N ASP A 160 10.61 -3.50 -7.98
CA ASP A 160 10.59 -3.07 -9.38
C ASP A 160 9.14 -2.88 -9.85
N TRP A 161 8.25 -3.84 -9.55
CA TRP A 161 6.83 -3.74 -9.90
C TRP A 161 6.14 -2.56 -9.20
N LEU A 162 6.43 -2.35 -7.91
CA LEU A 162 5.90 -1.23 -7.14
C LEU A 162 6.41 0.11 -7.66
N GLY A 163 7.67 0.17 -8.12
CA GLY A 163 8.23 1.36 -8.76
C GLY A 163 7.48 1.76 -10.04
N LEU A 164 7.07 0.76 -10.85
CA LEU A 164 6.26 0.98 -12.06
C LEU A 164 4.83 1.45 -11.76
N LEU A 165 4.34 1.18 -10.55
CA LEU A 165 3.00 1.58 -10.09
C LEU A 165 3.05 2.84 -9.20
N ASP A 166 4.15 3.59 -9.22
CA ASP A 166 4.37 4.81 -8.45
C ASP A 166 4.28 4.65 -6.92
N TYR A 167 4.76 3.52 -6.39
CA TYR A 167 4.88 3.32 -4.97
C TYR A 167 6.28 3.66 -4.45
N ALA A 168 6.33 4.25 -3.25
CA ALA A 168 7.54 4.37 -2.45
C ALA A 168 7.56 3.26 -1.39
N VAL A 169 8.58 2.44 -1.36
CA VAL A 169 8.79 1.46 -0.31
C VAL A 169 9.22 2.19 0.95
N LEU A 170 8.46 2.03 2.04
CA LEU A 170 8.70 2.65 3.34
C LEU A 170 9.49 1.74 4.27
N ASN A 171 9.16 0.45 4.25
CA ASN A 171 9.76 -0.53 5.14
C ASN A 171 9.79 -1.90 4.47
N GLU A 172 10.86 -2.64 4.71
CA GLU A 172 11.00 -4.04 4.37
C GLU A 172 11.50 -4.77 5.60
N ARG A 173 10.79 -5.82 5.98
CA ARG A 173 11.11 -6.63 7.14
C ARG A 173 11.04 -8.10 6.78
N HIS A 174 12.00 -8.86 7.31
CA HIS A 174 12.02 -10.31 7.17
C HIS A 174 11.74 -10.94 8.54
N VAL A 175 10.89 -11.95 8.54
CA VAL A 175 10.49 -12.68 9.74
C VAL A 175 10.65 -14.16 9.53
N PHE A 176 10.65 -14.92 10.64
CA PHE A 176 10.70 -16.37 10.64
C PHE A 176 11.97 -16.95 10.00
N TYR A 177 13.07 -16.87 10.74
CA TYR A 177 14.40 -17.36 10.29
C TYR A 177 14.60 -18.87 10.51
N ARG A 178 13.62 -19.57 11.08
CA ARG A 178 13.73 -21.01 11.37
C ARG A 178 13.60 -21.82 10.09
N PRO A 179 14.31 -22.98 10.01
CA PRO A 179 14.17 -23.90 8.90
C PRO A 179 12.75 -24.50 8.87
N PRO A 180 12.21 -24.80 7.68
CA PRO A 180 10.87 -25.36 7.52
C PRO A 180 10.86 -26.87 7.80
N LEU A 181 11.01 -27.23 9.08
CA LEU A 181 11.00 -28.62 9.51
C LEU A 181 9.58 -28.98 9.99
N GLU A 182 8.86 -29.72 9.18
CA GLU A 182 7.56 -30.29 9.54
C GLU A 182 7.77 -31.62 10.28
N GLY A 183 6.99 -31.87 11.33
CA GLY A 183 6.97 -33.12 12.06
C GLY A 183 7.00 -32.94 13.58
N GLY A 184 6.23 -33.79 14.29
CA GLY A 184 6.14 -33.82 15.75
C GLY A 184 7.36 -34.46 16.42
N GLY A 185 7.36 -34.53 17.75
CA GLY A 185 8.36 -35.20 18.56
C GLY A 185 9.67 -34.45 18.71
N LEU A 186 10.80 -35.09 18.39
CA LEU A 186 12.14 -34.50 18.53
C LEU A 186 12.34 -33.25 17.66
N ARG A 187 11.75 -33.21 16.47
CA ARG A 187 11.81 -32.06 15.56
C ARG A 187 11.08 -30.84 16.11
N GLY A 188 9.91 -31.01 16.74
CA GLY A 188 9.18 -29.92 17.41
C GLY A 188 9.98 -29.34 18.60
N ARG A 189 10.66 -30.16 19.40
CA ARG A 189 11.55 -29.71 20.48
C ARG A 189 12.76 -28.93 19.91
N LEU A 190 13.33 -29.37 18.79
CA LEU A 190 14.41 -28.68 18.10
C LEU A 190 13.96 -27.30 17.63
N MET A 191 12.74 -27.17 17.07
CA MET A 191 12.16 -25.90 16.65
C MET A 191 12.05 -24.90 17.80
N GLY A 192 11.68 -25.36 19.01
CA GLY A 192 11.67 -24.52 20.21
C GLY A 192 13.05 -23.97 20.56
N ARG A 193 14.09 -24.79 20.40
CA ARG A 193 15.49 -24.40 20.65
C ARG A 193 16.04 -23.41 19.61
N LEU A 194 15.52 -23.40 18.39
CA LEU A 194 15.96 -22.52 17.30
C LEU A 194 15.38 -21.09 17.41
N ARG A 195 14.66 -20.77 18.50
CA ARG A 195 14.15 -19.39 18.74
C ARG A 195 15.25 -18.32 18.78
N TRP A 196 16.48 -18.70 19.11
CA TRP A 196 17.61 -17.79 19.06
C TRP A 196 17.93 -17.31 17.62
N MET A 197 17.69 -18.15 16.61
CA MET A 197 17.89 -17.77 15.20
C MET A 197 17.01 -16.57 14.80
N GLU A 198 15.81 -16.47 15.36
CA GLU A 198 14.91 -15.33 15.14
C GLU A 198 15.57 -14.02 15.59
N ARG A 199 16.10 -14.02 16.82
CA ARG A 199 16.76 -12.83 17.39
C ARG A 199 18.05 -12.44 16.65
N TRP A 200 18.84 -13.43 16.24
CA TRP A 200 20.07 -13.17 15.50
C TRP A 200 19.81 -12.79 14.05
N GLY A 201 18.85 -13.45 13.38
CA GLY A 201 18.46 -13.14 12.02
C GLY A 201 17.93 -11.71 11.87
N GLN A 202 17.08 -11.28 12.80
CA GLN A 202 16.57 -9.91 12.86
C GLN A 202 17.67 -8.88 13.14
N ARG A 203 18.58 -9.18 14.11
CA ARG A 203 19.68 -8.26 14.46
C ARG A 203 20.72 -8.09 13.36
N LEU A 204 21.01 -9.14 12.63
CA LEU A 204 22.02 -9.11 11.55
C LEU A 204 21.44 -8.55 10.24
N GLY A 205 20.12 -8.26 10.18
CA GLY A 205 19.48 -7.73 8.99
C GLY A 205 19.63 -8.64 7.76
N LEU A 206 19.90 -9.94 7.98
CA LEU A 206 20.03 -10.91 6.92
C LEU A 206 18.68 -11.04 6.24
N GLY A 207 18.51 -10.53 5.03
CA GLY A 207 17.29 -10.65 4.23
C GLY A 207 16.89 -12.10 3.89
N MET A 208 17.12 -13.05 4.83
CA MET A 208 16.97 -14.49 4.68
C MET A 208 15.80 -15.09 5.50
N GLY A 209 14.95 -14.25 6.12
CA GLY A 209 13.74 -14.74 6.78
C GLY A 209 12.81 -15.45 5.80
N GLY A 210 12.06 -16.46 6.27
CA GLY A 210 11.15 -17.27 5.45
C GLY A 210 10.04 -16.46 4.79
N VAL A 211 9.60 -15.40 5.47
CA VAL A 211 8.56 -14.48 5.01
C VAL A 211 9.10 -13.05 5.08
N TYR A 212 8.70 -12.24 4.11
CA TYR A 212 8.92 -10.80 4.13
C TYR A 212 7.60 -10.04 4.32
N LEU A 213 7.70 -8.89 4.96
CA LEU A 213 6.66 -7.87 5.02
C LEU A 213 7.20 -6.62 4.36
N LEU A 214 6.54 -6.16 3.35
CA LEU A 214 6.91 -4.96 2.60
C LEU A 214 5.78 -3.94 2.69
N ALA A 215 6.07 -2.77 3.26
CA ALA A 215 5.14 -1.66 3.32
C ALA A 215 5.53 -0.61 2.30
N ALA A 216 4.58 -0.22 1.48
CA ALA A 216 4.75 0.80 0.47
C ALA A 216 3.62 1.82 0.54
N ARG A 217 3.89 3.05 0.12
CA ARG A 217 2.90 4.12 0.02
C ARG A 217 2.83 4.60 -1.42
N ARG A 218 1.62 4.80 -1.91
CA ARG A 218 1.42 5.38 -3.23
C ARG A 218 1.95 6.82 -3.25
N ARG A 219 2.77 7.15 -4.25
CA ARG A 219 3.26 8.51 -4.45
C ARG A 219 2.17 9.31 -5.11
N THR A 220 1.71 10.35 -4.46
CA THR A 220 0.90 11.37 -5.11
C THR A 220 1.88 12.35 -5.74
N ALA A 221 1.82 12.56 -7.04
CA ALA A 221 2.56 13.63 -7.65
C ALA A 221 2.06 14.95 -7.00
N PRO A 222 2.93 15.74 -6.34
CA PRO A 222 2.49 17.03 -5.83
C PRO A 222 2.03 17.84 -7.03
N MET A 223 0.74 18.13 -7.10
CA MET A 223 0.24 19.12 -8.05
C MET A 223 0.90 20.44 -7.66
N THR A 224 1.98 20.80 -8.36
CA THR A 224 2.54 22.14 -8.24
C THR A 224 1.45 23.07 -8.71
N PRO A 225 0.85 23.88 -7.84
CA PRO A 225 -0.17 24.82 -8.29
C PRO A 225 0.51 25.73 -9.32
N ALA A 226 0.07 25.65 -10.56
CA ALA A 226 0.51 26.60 -11.59
C ALA A 226 0.17 27.98 -11.02
N LYS A 227 1.20 28.76 -10.63
CA LYS A 227 0.97 30.13 -10.22
C LYS A 227 0.18 30.78 -11.32
N PRO A 228 -1.05 31.26 -11.07
CA PRO A 228 -1.80 31.97 -12.07
C PRO A 228 -0.91 33.12 -12.53
N ARG A 229 -0.52 33.13 -13.82
CA ARG A 229 0.13 34.30 -14.40
C ARG A 229 -0.92 35.39 -14.45
N TRP A 230 -1.07 36.09 -13.35
CA TRP A 230 -1.75 37.35 -13.35
C TRP A 230 -0.96 38.25 -14.30
N ARG A 231 -1.42 38.36 -15.54
CA ARG A 231 -1.05 39.48 -16.38
C ARG A 231 -1.69 40.69 -15.71
N PRO A 232 -0.91 41.65 -15.20
CA PRO A 232 -1.53 42.91 -14.76
C PRO A 232 -2.31 43.42 -15.94
N ARG A 233 -3.62 43.60 -15.77
CA ARG A 233 -4.42 44.35 -16.75
C ARG A 233 -3.69 45.66 -16.92
N PRO A 234 -3.38 46.12 -18.17
CA PRO A 234 -2.85 47.44 -18.34
C PRO A 234 -3.84 48.38 -17.67
N ALA A 235 -3.35 49.09 -16.64
CA ALA A 235 -4.14 50.15 -16.06
C ALA A 235 -4.50 51.08 -17.20
N LEU A 236 -5.76 51.16 -17.57
CA LEU A 236 -6.25 52.23 -18.44
C LEU A 236 -5.79 53.50 -17.77
N ALA A 237 -4.81 54.16 -18.39
CA ALA A 237 -4.32 55.43 -17.96
C ALA A 237 -5.53 56.38 -17.90
N ALA A 238 -6.10 56.60 -16.73
CA ALA A 238 -7.20 57.50 -16.47
C ALA A 238 -6.78 58.96 -16.66
N GLY A 239 -5.66 59.19 -17.35
CA GLY A 239 -5.07 60.52 -17.58
C GLY A 239 -5.31 61.14 -18.95
N ALA A 240 -6.02 60.45 -19.89
CA ALA A 240 -6.15 60.96 -21.27
C ALA A 240 -7.52 61.56 -21.64
N LEU A 241 -8.44 61.68 -20.67
CA LEU A 241 -9.82 62.15 -20.96
C LEU A 241 -10.30 63.36 -20.15
N ALA A 242 -9.44 64.19 -19.58
CA ALA A 242 -9.88 65.45 -18.97
C ALA A 242 -8.81 66.51 -19.09
N GLY A 243 -8.53 66.97 -20.30
CA GLY A 243 -7.99 68.31 -20.49
C GLY A 243 -9.12 69.32 -20.24
N PRO A 244 -9.00 70.30 -19.33
CA PRO A 244 -10.02 71.35 -19.21
C PRO A 244 -10.03 72.17 -20.48
N ALA A 245 -11.22 72.28 -21.13
CA ALA A 245 -11.45 73.18 -22.24
C ALA A 245 -11.05 74.61 -21.84
N ALA A 246 -10.12 75.18 -22.55
CA ALA A 246 -9.68 76.54 -22.35
C ALA A 246 -10.90 77.46 -22.44
N ARG A 247 -11.27 78.13 -21.37
CA ARG A 247 -12.28 79.19 -21.37
C ARG A 247 -11.76 80.32 -22.19
N ALA A 248 -12.46 80.60 -23.34
CA ALA A 248 -12.23 81.78 -24.15
C ALA A 248 -12.35 83.02 -23.25
N ARG A 249 -11.29 83.77 -23.19
CA ARG A 249 -11.22 85.04 -22.52
C ARG A 249 -12.06 86.01 -23.38
N ARG A 250 -13.18 86.51 -22.83
CA ARG A 250 -14.00 87.53 -23.40
C ARG A 250 -13.24 88.83 -23.25
N ASP A 251 -12.74 89.41 -24.35
CA ASP A 251 -12.20 90.73 -24.41
C ASP A 251 -13.35 91.74 -24.22
N ASP A 252 -13.41 92.35 -23.06
CA ASP A 252 -14.19 93.54 -22.82
C ASP A 252 -13.47 94.70 -23.47
N ARG A 253 -13.93 94.99 -24.73
CA ARG A 253 -13.60 96.29 -25.32
C ARG A 253 -14.42 97.39 -24.69
N ALA A 254 -13.73 98.24 -23.92
CA ALA A 254 -14.22 99.48 -23.43
C ALA A 254 -14.68 100.37 -24.55
N LEU A 255 -15.91 100.86 -24.48
CA LEU A 255 -16.43 101.90 -25.35
C LEU A 255 -15.94 103.29 -24.83
N PRO A 256 -15.63 104.21 -25.71
CA PRO A 256 -15.13 105.54 -25.32
C PRO A 256 -16.26 106.37 -24.83
N GLU A 257 -15.96 107.08 -23.71
CA GLU A 257 -16.81 108.20 -23.23
C GLU A 257 -16.92 109.36 -24.23
N THR A 258 -18.10 109.62 -24.61
CA THR A 258 -18.40 110.88 -25.25
C THR A 258 -18.79 111.93 -24.19
N ARG A 259 -17.98 112.92 -24.15
CA ARG A 259 -18.14 114.16 -23.40
C ARG A 259 -19.14 115.07 -24.14
N HIS A 260 -20.17 115.57 -23.46
CA HIS A 260 -20.88 116.79 -23.75
C HIS A 260 -21.18 117.54 -22.45
N ASP A 261 -20.75 118.78 -22.52
CA ASP A 261 -21.06 120.02 -21.88
C ASP A 261 -21.79 119.97 -20.50
#